data_be94c7b0e422a4d93ef2a7731846b56d
#
_entry.id   be94c7b0e422a4d93ef2a7731846b56d
#
_cell.length_a   1.000
_cell.length_b   1.000
_cell.length_c   1.000
_cell.angle_alpha   90.00
_cell.angle_beta   90.00
_cell.angle_gamma   90.00
#
_symmetry.space_group_name_H-M   'P 1'
#
loop_
_entity.id
_entity.type
_entity.pdbx_description
1 polymer ?
#
loop_
_entity_poly.entity_id
_entity_poly.type
_entity_poly.pdbx_seq_one_letter_code
_entity_poly.pdbx_strand_id
1 'polypeptide(L)'
;MRMAYFINQYPKVSHTFIRREIAALERIGVAVERIALRGWDAEVADAQDVAERERTRYVLRGGVASLVAGALGFALRRPGRFARGLALAWRMARGSERPLPFHVMYLFEAVRVVGWMQAAGARHLHAHFGTNSAEVAQLAHAIGDVSYSFTVHGPEEFDKPQALGLAAKISSAAFVVAISSFGRSQLCRWVPSSQWDKIEVVHCGLEAGFYQAADALDAQPVPRLVCVGRLCEQKGQLLLVEAVAVLARQGLRFELVLAGDGEMRGEIEAAVARHGIAERVRITGWISSAQVRTELLAARALVLPSFAEGLPVVIMEAMALGRPVISTYIAGIPELVRTGSEGWLIPAGDVAALADAMRDCLQASPERLLALGRAAHARVRERHAVDVEAAKLKRLFTAAVAPEAA
;
A
#
# COMPACT_ATOMS: atom_id res chain seq x y z
N MET A 1 7.28 22.38 -10.00
CA MET A 1 6.49 21.45 -10.83
C MET A 1 5.19 21.17 -10.10
N ARG A 2 4.04 21.14 -10.81
CA ARG A 2 2.72 20.84 -10.21
C ARG A 2 2.13 19.62 -10.90
N MET A 3 1.58 18.70 -10.11
CA MET A 3 0.98 17.45 -10.58
C MET A 3 -0.24 17.10 -9.75
N ALA A 4 -1.06 16.17 -10.22
CA ALA A 4 -2.20 15.65 -9.49
C ALA A 4 -1.98 14.19 -9.07
N TYR A 5 -2.32 13.86 -7.84
CA TYR A 5 -2.45 12.51 -7.32
C TYR A 5 -3.91 12.08 -7.34
N PHE A 6 -4.17 10.87 -7.82
CA PHE A 6 -5.52 10.33 -7.90
C PHE A 6 -5.64 9.01 -7.17
N ILE A 7 -6.52 8.95 -6.17
CA ILE A 7 -6.63 7.85 -5.24
C ILE A 7 -8.10 7.46 -5.09
N ASN A 8 -8.41 6.17 -5.03
CA ASN A 8 -9.80 5.72 -4.88
C ASN A 8 -10.42 6.21 -3.55
N GLN A 9 -9.74 5.96 -2.43
CA GLN A 9 -10.15 6.45 -1.11
C GLN A 9 -8.96 7.04 -0.37
N TYR A 10 -9.07 8.31 0.03
CA TYR A 10 -8.02 9.01 0.73
C TYR A 10 -8.59 10.15 1.59
N PRO A 11 -8.07 10.34 2.81
CA PRO A 11 -7.12 9.47 3.50
C PRO A 11 -7.73 8.13 3.92
N LYS A 12 -6.88 7.17 4.27
CA LYS A 12 -7.28 5.87 4.82
C LYS A 12 -6.16 5.35 5.71
N VAL A 13 -6.50 4.75 6.84
CA VAL A 13 -5.55 4.24 7.85
C VAL A 13 -4.46 3.35 7.22
N SER A 14 -4.80 2.52 6.23
CA SER A 14 -3.85 1.65 5.53
C SER A 14 -3.04 2.35 4.42
N HIS A 15 -3.25 3.65 4.17
CA HIS A 15 -2.61 4.41 3.09
C HIS A 15 -1.62 5.48 3.58
N THR A 16 -1.07 5.31 4.79
CA THR A 16 -0.09 6.25 5.37
C THR A 16 1.13 6.47 4.48
N PHE A 17 1.53 5.46 3.70
CA PHE A 17 2.63 5.56 2.75
C PHE A 17 2.37 6.59 1.63
N ILE A 18 1.13 6.75 1.15
CA ILE A 18 0.77 7.78 0.14
C ILE A 18 0.96 9.17 0.76
N ARG A 19 0.50 9.39 1.99
CA ARG A 19 0.68 10.66 2.71
C ARG A 19 2.17 11.00 2.86
N ARG A 20 2.99 10.01 3.28
CA ARG A 20 4.45 10.15 3.44
C ARG A 20 5.12 10.52 2.12
N GLU A 21 4.73 9.88 1.04
CA GLU A 21 5.23 10.13 -0.30
C GLU A 21 4.88 11.55 -0.77
N ILE A 22 3.62 11.97 -0.63
CA ILE A 22 3.17 13.32 -0.98
C ILE A 22 3.95 14.37 -0.16
N ALA A 23 4.06 14.18 1.16
CA ALA A 23 4.79 15.10 2.02
C ALA A 23 6.28 15.20 1.64
N ALA A 24 6.92 14.09 1.27
CA ALA A 24 8.30 14.07 0.80
C ALA A 24 8.47 14.80 -0.54
N LEU A 25 7.56 14.60 -1.48
CA LEU A 25 7.55 15.31 -2.76
C LEU A 25 7.38 16.83 -2.58
N GLU A 26 6.49 17.25 -1.67
CA GLU A 26 6.29 18.67 -1.36
C GLU A 26 7.56 19.29 -0.75
N ARG A 27 8.27 18.58 0.15
CA ARG A 27 9.56 19.05 0.70
C ARG A 27 10.62 19.31 -0.39
N ILE A 28 10.61 18.55 -1.46
CA ILE A 28 11.57 18.72 -2.58
C ILE A 28 11.01 19.59 -3.71
N GLY A 29 9.93 20.36 -3.46
CA GLY A 29 9.41 21.38 -4.36
C GLY A 29 8.47 20.88 -5.46
N VAL A 30 7.80 19.74 -5.28
CA VAL A 30 6.72 19.27 -6.14
C VAL A 30 5.39 19.64 -5.48
N ALA A 31 4.59 20.49 -6.14
CA ALA A 31 3.24 20.80 -5.67
C ALA A 31 2.28 19.68 -6.07
N VAL A 32 1.62 19.06 -5.10
CA VAL A 32 0.72 17.91 -5.32
C VAL A 32 -0.74 18.31 -5.07
N GLU A 33 -1.55 18.29 -6.12
CA GLU A 33 -3.02 18.39 -6.01
C GLU A 33 -3.59 17.03 -5.64
N ARG A 34 -4.19 16.95 -4.45
CA ARG A 34 -4.79 15.70 -3.95
C ARG A 34 -6.21 15.56 -4.46
N ILE A 35 -6.47 14.51 -5.22
CA ILE A 35 -7.79 14.18 -5.77
C ILE A 35 -8.12 12.75 -5.36
N ALA A 36 -9.29 12.55 -4.75
CA ALA A 36 -9.78 11.22 -4.43
C ALA A 36 -11.22 11.03 -4.92
N LEU A 37 -11.61 9.79 -5.17
CA LEU A 37 -13.02 9.50 -5.46
C LEU A 37 -13.87 9.75 -4.22
N ARG A 38 -13.46 9.21 -3.06
CA ARG A 38 -14.18 9.24 -1.77
C ARG A 38 -13.20 9.32 -0.60
N GLY A 39 -13.74 9.51 0.62
CA GLY A 39 -12.96 9.59 1.86
C GLY A 39 -13.25 10.82 2.71
N TRP A 40 -14.17 11.69 2.26
CA TRP A 40 -14.56 12.91 3.02
C TRP A 40 -15.27 12.63 4.34
N ASP A 41 -15.87 11.44 4.46
CA ASP A 41 -16.62 10.91 5.59
C ASP A 41 -15.89 9.77 6.32
N ALA A 42 -14.65 9.47 5.93
CA ALA A 42 -13.88 8.40 6.54
C ALA A 42 -13.54 8.73 8.00
N GLU A 43 -13.76 7.77 8.88
CA GLU A 43 -13.22 7.84 10.24
C GLU A 43 -11.71 7.69 10.19
N VAL A 44 -11.01 8.70 10.67
CA VAL A 44 -9.55 8.73 10.72
C VAL A 44 -9.11 9.08 12.14
N ALA A 45 -8.25 8.24 12.71
CA ALA A 45 -7.76 8.41 14.08
C ALA A 45 -6.52 9.33 14.15
N ASP A 46 -5.86 9.58 13.02
CA ASP A 46 -4.60 10.31 12.96
C ASP A 46 -4.84 11.78 12.58
N ALA A 47 -4.31 12.73 13.37
CA ALA A 47 -4.46 14.16 13.10
C ALA A 47 -3.90 14.57 11.73
N GLN A 48 -2.86 13.88 11.26
CA GLN A 48 -2.30 14.12 9.92
C GLN A 48 -3.26 13.69 8.81
N ASP A 49 -4.04 12.62 9.02
CA ASP A 49 -5.06 12.18 8.05
C ASP A 49 -6.25 13.16 8.03
N VAL A 50 -6.60 13.76 9.17
CA VAL A 50 -7.60 14.85 9.22
C VAL A 50 -7.14 16.04 8.37
N ALA A 51 -5.89 16.48 8.51
CA ALA A 51 -5.32 17.57 7.71
C ALA A 51 -5.28 17.24 6.20
N GLU A 52 -4.94 15.99 5.84
CA GLU A 52 -4.97 15.55 4.43
C GLU A 52 -6.40 15.53 3.86
N ARG A 53 -7.40 15.14 4.66
CA ARG A 53 -8.81 15.16 4.26
C ARG A 53 -9.27 16.57 3.87
N GLU A 54 -8.86 17.59 4.61
CA GLU A 54 -9.20 18.99 4.33
C GLU A 54 -8.54 19.51 3.04
N ARG A 55 -7.35 18.99 2.70
CA ARG A 55 -6.58 19.36 1.49
C ARG A 55 -6.99 18.56 0.25
N THR A 56 -7.85 17.55 0.38
CA THR A 56 -8.23 16.63 -0.70
C THR A 56 -9.53 17.06 -1.36
N ARG A 57 -9.54 17.05 -2.68
CA ARG A 57 -10.76 17.28 -3.49
C ARG A 57 -11.41 15.94 -3.83
N TYR A 58 -12.72 15.85 -3.59
CA TYR A 58 -13.46 14.59 -3.73
C TYR A 58 -14.38 14.60 -4.93
N VAL A 59 -14.13 13.68 -5.86
CA VAL A 59 -14.87 13.60 -7.14
C VAL A 59 -16.35 13.29 -6.92
N LEU A 60 -16.67 12.40 -6.00
CA LEU A 60 -18.06 11.95 -5.78
C LEU A 60 -18.84 12.81 -4.79
N ARG A 61 -18.21 13.74 -4.06
CA ARG A 61 -18.89 14.57 -3.03
C ARG A 61 -20.03 15.43 -3.57
N GLY A 62 -19.95 15.85 -4.85
CA GLY A 62 -21.00 16.64 -5.50
C GLY A 62 -22.16 15.82 -6.04
N GLY A 63 -22.20 14.50 -5.83
CA GLY A 63 -23.23 13.59 -6.32
C GLY A 63 -23.15 13.28 -7.82
N VAL A 64 -23.88 12.27 -8.25
CA VAL A 64 -23.87 11.76 -9.63
C VAL A 64 -24.43 12.80 -10.61
N ALA A 65 -25.47 13.54 -10.22
CA ALA A 65 -26.08 14.56 -11.09
C ALA A 65 -25.07 15.62 -11.54
N SER A 66 -24.17 16.06 -10.64
CA SER A 66 -23.14 17.04 -10.97
C SER A 66 -22.04 16.46 -11.87
N LEU A 67 -21.76 15.16 -11.79
CA LEU A 67 -20.86 14.45 -12.73
C LEU A 67 -21.46 14.39 -14.12
N VAL A 68 -22.72 14.00 -14.22
CA VAL A 68 -23.45 13.93 -15.49
C VAL A 68 -23.53 15.31 -16.15
N ALA A 69 -23.89 16.35 -15.40
CA ALA A 69 -23.94 17.73 -15.94
C ALA A 69 -22.57 18.18 -16.46
N GLY A 70 -21.49 17.89 -15.71
CA GLY A 70 -20.11 18.18 -16.15
C GLY A 70 -19.72 17.42 -17.42
N ALA A 71 -20.09 16.14 -17.51
CA ALA A 71 -19.82 15.30 -18.68
C ALA A 71 -20.58 15.77 -19.92
N LEU A 72 -21.86 16.16 -19.78
CA LEU A 72 -22.67 16.75 -20.86
C LEU A 72 -22.07 18.07 -21.33
N GLY A 73 -21.70 18.97 -20.41
CA GLY A 73 -21.02 20.21 -20.74
C GLY A 73 -19.68 20.01 -21.46
N PHE A 74 -18.92 18.99 -21.09
CA PHE A 74 -17.69 18.62 -21.78
C PHE A 74 -17.96 18.05 -23.18
N ALA A 75 -18.96 17.16 -23.30
CA ALA A 75 -19.35 16.58 -24.58
C ALA A 75 -19.77 17.64 -25.61
N LEU A 76 -20.54 18.65 -25.16
CA LEU A 76 -20.95 19.77 -26.02
C LEU A 76 -19.76 20.63 -26.48
N ARG A 77 -18.80 20.89 -25.60
CA ARG A 77 -17.62 21.72 -25.91
C ARG A 77 -16.54 20.99 -26.68
N ARG A 78 -16.39 19.68 -26.48
CA ARG A 78 -15.30 18.85 -27.03
C ARG A 78 -15.80 17.47 -27.47
N PRO A 79 -16.75 17.40 -28.45
CA PRO A 79 -17.45 16.16 -28.80
C PRO A 79 -16.52 15.05 -29.28
N GLY A 80 -15.47 15.37 -30.06
CA GLY A 80 -14.52 14.37 -30.52
C GLY A 80 -13.67 13.75 -29.39
N ARG A 81 -13.30 14.54 -28.36
CA ARG A 81 -12.59 14.01 -27.19
C ARG A 81 -13.50 13.15 -26.33
N PHE A 82 -14.76 13.56 -26.15
CA PHE A 82 -15.73 12.78 -25.41
C PHE A 82 -16.05 11.45 -26.10
N ALA A 83 -16.21 11.44 -27.43
CA ALA A 83 -16.41 10.23 -28.22
C ALA A 83 -15.21 9.27 -28.11
N ARG A 84 -13.97 9.79 -28.10
CA ARG A 84 -12.75 9.00 -27.87
C ARG A 84 -12.76 8.36 -26.47
N GLY A 85 -13.16 9.10 -25.44
CA GLY A 85 -13.34 8.59 -24.07
C GLY A 85 -14.39 7.49 -23.98
N LEU A 86 -15.55 7.66 -24.65
CA LEU A 86 -16.59 6.61 -24.70
C LEU A 86 -16.11 5.35 -25.41
N ALA A 87 -15.40 5.48 -26.53
CA ALA A 87 -14.82 4.35 -27.23
C ALA A 87 -13.79 3.60 -26.38
N LEU A 88 -13.01 4.31 -25.59
CA LEU A 88 -12.08 3.70 -24.64
C LEU A 88 -12.82 3.01 -23.49
N ALA A 89 -13.81 3.66 -22.87
CA ALA A 89 -14.65 3.09 -21.81
C ALA A 89 -15.35 1.80 -22.27
N TRP A 90 -15.85 1.78 -23.50
CA TRP A 90 -16.45 0.60 -24.09
C TRP A 90 -15.46 -0.54 -24.30
N ARG A 91 -14.22 -0.24 -24.78
CA ARG A 91 -13.16 -1.24 -24.91
C ARG A 91 -12.75 -1.82 -23.56
N MET A 92 -12.61 -0.99 -22.52
CA MET A 92 -12.33 -1.43 -21.15
C MET A 92 -13.41 -2.38 -20.63
N ALA A 93 -14.69 -2.03 -20.81
CA ALA A 93 -15.82 -2.86 -20.36
C ALA A 93 -15.83 -4.26 -20.98
N ARG A 94 -15.36 -4.42 -22.23
CA ARG A 94 -15.34 -5.74 -22.90
C ARG A 94 -14.31 -6.70 -22.32
N GLY A 95 -13.27 -6.19 -21.66
CA GLY A 95 -12.23 -6.99 -21.02
C GLY A 95 -12.38 -7.08 -19.49
N SER A 96 -13.35 -6.37 -18.89
CA SER A 96 -13.49 -6.22 -17.46
C SER A 96 -14.60 -7.12 -16.89
N GLU A 97 -14.49 -7.48 -15.60
CA GLU A 97 -15.59 -8.08 -14.83
C GLU A 97 -16.70 -7.04 -14.53
N ARG A 98 -16.43 -5.74 -14.69
CA ARG A 98 -17.40 -4.66 -14.43
C ARG A 98 -18.18 -4.32 -15.68
N PRO A 99 -19.52 -4.17 -15.60
CA PRO A 99 -20.35 -3.82 -16.75
C PRO A 99 -20.10 -2.37 -17.22
N LEU A 100 -20.42 -2.09 -18.47
CA LEU A 100 -20.22 -0.80 -19.15
C LEU A 100 -20.64 0.45 -18.34
N PRO A 101 -21.76 0.47 -17.59
CA PRO A 101 -22.14 1.66 -16.81
C PRO A 101 -21.06 2.15 -15.85
N PHE A 102 -20.26 1.24 -15.27
CA PHE A 102 -19.14 1.63 -14.40
C PHE A 102 -18.05 2.37 -15.18
N HIS A 103 -17.70 1.89 -16.36
CA HIS A 103 -16.67 2.52 -17.20
C HIS A 103 -17.13 3.88 -17.75
N VAL A 104 -18.44 4.04 -18.02
CA VAL A 104 -19.03 5.35 -18.35
C VAL A 104 -18.94 6.30 -17.15
N MET A 105 -19.18 5.79 -15.93
CA MET A 105 -19.02 6.61 -14.72
C MET A 105 -17.54 7.04 -14.55
N TYR A 106 -16.59 6.15 -14.78
CA TYR A 106 -15.16 6.50 -14.75
C TYR A 106 -14.80 7.57 -15.79
N LEU A 107 -15.46 7.59 -16.96
CA LEU A 107 -15.31 8.69 -17.92
C LEU A 107 -15.81 10.02 -17.34
N PHE A 108 -16.96 10.03 -16.65
CA PHE A 108 -17.49 11.25 -16.03
C PHE A 108 -16.57 11.75 -14.89
N GLU A 109 -16.02 10.82 -14.11
CA GLU A 109 -14.99 11.12 -13.11
C GLU A 109 -13.76 11.72 -13.76
N ALA A 110 -13.27 11.13 -14.86
CA ALA A 110 -12.12 11.61 -15.62
C ALA A 110 -12.35 13.04 -16.17
N VAL A 111 -13.55 13.36 -16.67
CA VAL A 111 -13.91 14.73 -17.11
C VAL A 111 -13.74 15.73 -15.97
N ARG A 112 -14.20 15.39 -14.76
CA ARG A 112 -14.06 16.24 -13.57
C ARG A 112 -12.60 16.42 -13.19
N VAL A 113 -11.83 15.34 -13.16
CA VAL A 113 -10.40 15.34 -12.84
C VAL A 113 -9.64 16.23 -13.80
N VAL A 114 -9.87 16.09 -15.12
CA VAL A 114 -9.24 16.94 -16.16
C VAL A 114 -9.57 18.42 -15.94
N GLY A 115 -10.82 18.74 -15.62
CA GLY A 115 -11.21 20.11 -15.32
C GLY A 115 -10.47 20.70 -14.12
N TRP A 116 -10.28 19.91 -13.06
CA TRP A 116 -9.54 20.37 -11.88
C TRP A 116 -8.03 20.48 -12.14
N MET A 117 -7.47 19.57 -12.90
CA MET A 117 -6.06 19.63 -13.29
C MET A 117 -5.77 20.88 -14.13
N GLN A 118 -6.63 21.18 -15.11
CA GLN A 118 -6.49 22.39 -15.93
C GLN A 118 -6.57 23.68 -15.09
N ALA A 119 -7.54 23.75 -14.17
CA ALA A 119 -7.67 24.88 -13.24
C ALA A 119 -6.45 25.05 -12.32
N ALA A 120 -5.82 23.93 -11.93
CA ALA A 120 -4.62 23.94 -11.09
C ALA A 120 -3.32 24.11 -11.88
N GLY A 121 -3.34 24.00 -13.21
CA GLY A 121 -2.13 24.00 -14.04
C GLY A 121 -1.30 22.71 -13.92
N ALA A 122 -1.91 21.59 -13.50
CA ALA A 122 -1.26 20.28 -13.42
C ALA A 122 -1.31 19.58 -14.78
N ARG A 123 -0.16 19.07 -15.26
CA ARG A 123 -0.04 18.42 -16.58
C ARG A 123 0.14 16.89 -16.47
N HIS A 124 0.40 16.37 -15.29
CA HIS A 124 0.60 14.94 -15.05
C HIS A 124 -0.32 14.46 -13.94
N LEU A 125 -0.94 13.28 -14.15
CA LEU A 125 -1.81 12.60 -13.20
C LEU A 125 -1.15 11.30 -12.76
N HIS A 126 -0.83 11.20 -11.48
CA HIS A 126 -0.31 9.97 -10.89
C HIS A 126 -1.40 9.27 -10.08
N ALA A 127 -1.74 8.04 -10.47
CA ALA A 127 -2.74 7.25 -9.77
C ALA A 127 -2.08 6.25 -8.82
N HIS A 128 -2.65 6.06 -7.62
CA HIS A 128 -2.30 4.93 -6.78
C HIS A 128 -3.26 3.78 -7.02
N PHE A 129 -2.69 2.57 -7.15
CA PHE A 129 -3.29 1.30 -7.55
C PHE A 129 -3.64 1.22 -9.05
N GLY A 130 -3.27 0.10 -9.66
CA GLY A 130 -3.56 -0.25 -11.06
C GLY A 130 -5.03 -0.61 -11.32
N THR A 131 -5.93 -0.37 -10.36
CA THR A 131 -7.36 -0.66 -10.39
C THR A 131 -8.16 0.44 -11.09
N ASN A 132 -9.34 0.78 -10.57
CA ASN A 132 -10.21 1.84 -11.11
C ASN A 132 -9.55 3.23 -11.11
N SER A 133 -8.64 3.51 -10.16
CA SER A 133 -7.90 4.78 -10.17
C SER A 133 -7.08 4.95 -11.45
N ALA A 134 -6.37 3.91 -11.87
CA ALA A 134 -5.61 3.93 -13.12
C ALA A 134 -6.51 3.95 -14.37
N GLU A 135 -7.75 3.41 -14.30
CA GLU A 135 -8.74 3.53 -15.39
C GLU A 135 -9.18 4.97 -15.59
N VAL A 136 -9.52 5.66 -14.50
CA VAL A 136 -9.87 7.08 -14.56
C VAL A 136 -8.70 7.91 -15.08
N ALA A 137 -7.46 7.60 -14.66
CA ALA A 137 -6.26 8.29 -15.16
C ALA A 137 -6.03 8.05 -16.65
N GLN A 138 -6.22 6.82 -17.14
CA GLN A 138 -6.13 6.48 -18.56
C GLN A 138 -7.22 7.20 -19.39
N LEU A 139 -8.45 7.27 -18.88
CA LEU A 139 -9.53 8.03 -19.50
C LEU A 139 -9.24 9.53 -19.50
N ALA A 140 -8.71 10.08 -18.41
CA ALA A 140 -8.29 11.48 -18.32
C ALA A 140 -7.21 11.82 -19.35
N HIS A 141 -6.24 10.92 -19.54
CA HIS A 141 -5.25 11.03 -20.62
C HIS A 141 -5.91 11.05 -22.01
N ALA A 142 -6.85 10.16 -22.26
CA ALA A 142 -7.50 10.06 -23.58
C ALA A 142 -8.35 11.28 -23.96
N ILE A 143 -8.92 12.01 -22.96
CA ILE A 143 -9.81 13.16 -23.21
C ILE A 143 -9.17 14.50 -22.93
N GLY A 144 -8.05 14.53 -22.17
CA GLY A 144 -7.49 15.78 -21.63
C GLY A 144 -6.06 16.01 -22.00
N ASP A 145 -5.33 16.43 -22.64
CA ASP A 145 -3.89 16.70 -22.92
C ASP A 145 -3.02 16.60 -21.64
N VAL A 146 -3.20 15.52 -20.88
CA VAL A 146 -2.45 15.24 -19.65
C VAL A 146 -1.75 13.89 -19.79
N SER A 147 -0.49 13.81 -19.38
CA SER A 147 0.19 12.52 -19.23
C SER A 147 -0.25 11.85 -17.93
N TYR A 148 -0.09 10.53 -17.85
CA TYR A 148 -0.39 9.82 -16.61
C TYR A 148 0.62 8.72 -16.32
N SER A 149 0.70 8.37 -15.05
CA SER A 149 1.42 7.23 -14.50
C SER A 149 0.64 6.61 -13.35
N PHE A 150 1.04 5.44 -12.89
CA PHE A 150 0.41 4.84 -11.71
C PHE A 150 1.39 3.95 -10.94
N THR A 151 1.13 3.79 -9.64
CA THR A 151 1.85 2.87 -8.75
C THR A 151 1.03 1.62 -8.50
N VAL A 152 1.66 0.45 -8.66
CA VAL A 152 1.12 -0.87 -8.34
C VAL A 152 1.64 -1.32 -6.98
N HIS A 153 0.71 -1.69 -6.08
CA HIS A 153 1.02 -1.97 -4.69
C HIS A 153 0.98 -3.44 -4.29
N GLY A 154 0.26 -4.28 -5.01
CA GLY A 154 0.24 -5.65 -4.58
C GLY A 154 -0.88 -6.50 -5.10
N PRO A 155 -1.34 -7.51 -4.34
CA PRO A 155 -1.92 -8.72 -4.90
C PRO A 155 -3.13 -8.48 -5.81
N GLU A 156 -3.98 -7.51 -5.49
CA GLU A 156 -5.19 -7.25 -6.30
C GLU A 156 -4.90 -7.02 -7.79
N GLU A 157 -3.78 -6.36 -8.11
CA GLU A 157 -3.38 -6.10 -9.48
C GLU A 157 -2.81 -7.33 -10.17
N PHE A 158 -2.23 -8.25 -9.39
CA PHE A 158 -1.59 -9.46 -9.92
C PHE A 158 -2.56 -10.65 -10.03
N ASP A 159 -3.63 -10.64 -9.23
CA ASP A 159 -4.64 -11.70 -9.24
C ASP A 159 -5.56 -11.61 -10.48
N LYS A 160 -5.86 -10.39 -10.94
CA LYS A 160 -6.81 -10.15 -12.03
C LYS A 160 -6.29 -9.18 -13.11
N PRO A 161 -5.08 -9.35 -13.63
CA PRO A 161 -4.44 -8.37 -14.51
C PRO A 161 -5.16 -8.17 -15.83
N GLN A 162 -5.79 -9.25 -16.38
CA GLN A 162 -6.59 -9.16 -17.61
C GLN A 162 -7.90 -8.37 -17.36
N ALA A 163 -8.64 -8.71 -16.30
CA ALA A 163 -9.89 -8.05 -15.97
C ALA A 163 -9.70 -6.56 -15.63
N LEU A 164 -8.53 -6.22 -15.09
CA LEU A 164 -8.12 -4.84 -14.85
C LEU A 164 -7.56 -4.12 -16.09
N GLY A 165 -7.38 -4.81 -17.21
CA GLY A 165 -6.77 -4.24 -18.42
C GLY A 165 -5.35 -3.71 -18.20
N LEU A 166 -4.57 -4.38 -17.32
CA LEU A 166 -3.29 -3.88 -16.83
C LEU A 166 -2.28 -3.63 -17.98
N ALA A 167 -2.21 -4.52 -18.95
CA ALA A 167 -1.34 -4.36 -20.12
C ALA A 167 -1.63 -3.06 -20.91
N ALA A 168 -2.92 -2.75 -21.13
CA ALA A 168 -3.33 -1.53 -21.84
C ALA A 168 -3.00 -0.27 -21.04
N LYS A 169 -3.15 -0.32 -19.71
CA LYS A 169 -2.78 0.78 -18.80
C LYS A 169 -1.28 1.04 -18.83
N ILE A 170 -0.44 -0.01 -18.75
CA ILE A 170 1.02 0.10 -18.83
C ILE A 170 1.42 0.70 -20.19
N SER A 171 0.85 0.19 -21.29
CA SER A 171 1.22 0.61 -22.63
C SER A 171 0.98 2.10 -22.89
N SER A 172 -0.12 2.65 -22.35
CA SER A 172 -0.50 4.06 -22.55
C SER A 172 0.02 5.02 -21.48
N ALA A 173 0.52 4.50 -20.33
CA ALA A 173 1.14 5.31 -19.30
C ALA A 173 2.51 5.85 -19.74
N ALA A 174 2.89 7.02 -19.22
CA ALA A 174 4.24 7.56 -19.40
C ALA A 174 5.27 6.65 -18.70
N PHE A 175 4.97 6.21 -17.50
CA PHE A 175 5.71 5.21 -16.74
C PHE A 175 4.79 4.53 -15.73
N VAL A 176 5.24 3.41 -15.17
CA VAL A 176 4.54 2.67 -14.10
C VAL A 176 5.52 2.40 -12.98
N VAL A 177 5.07 2.61 -11.75
CA VAL A 177 5.85 2.32 -10.57
C VAL A 177 5.42 0.98 -9.97
N ALA A 178 6.38 0.12 -9.70
CA ALA A 178 6.25 -1.05 -8.84
C ALA A 178 6.94 -0.78 -7.50
N ILE A 179 6.30 -1.13 -6.38
CA ILE A 179 6.88 -0.90 -5.05
C ILE A 179 7.98 -1.90 -4.66
N SER A 180 8.26 -2.88 -5.51
CA SER A 180 9.29 -3.92 -5.30
C SER A 180 9.76 -4.50 -6.64
N SER A 181 10.92 -5.16 -6.64
CA SER A 181 11.40 -5.90 -7.80
C SER A 181 10.46 -7.06 -8.17
N PHE A 182 9.88 -7.71 -7.17
CA PHE A 182 8.81 -8.69 -7.39
C PHE A 182 7.64 -8.05 -8.16
N GLY A 183 7.12 -6.91 -7.69
CA GLY A 183 6.04 -6.18 -8.37
C GLY A 183 6.41 -5.86 -9.83
N ARG A 184 7.64 -5.36 -10.06
CA ARG A 184 8.15 -5.12 -11.41
C ARG A 184 8.12 -6.38 -12.27
N SER A 185 8.58 -7.52 -11.73
CA SER A 185 8.59 -8.80 -12.44
C SER A 185 7.18 -9.25 -12.84
N GLN A 186 6.20 -9.04 -11.96
CA GLN A 186 4.80 -9.35 -12.24
C GLN A 186 4.25 -8.48 -13.39
N LEU A 187 4.56 -7.18 -13.41
CA LEU A 187 4.14 -6.27 -14.49
C LEU A 187 4.79 -6.62 -15.83
N CYS A 188 6.09 -6.95 -15.84
CA CYS A 188 6.81 -7.34 -17.04
C CYS A 188 6.20 -8.55 -17.78
N ARG A 189 5.53 -9.45 -17.07
CA ARG A 189 4.86 -10.63 -17.66
C ARG A 189 3.69 -10.27 -18.60
N TRP A 190 3.14 -9.06 -18.47
CA TRP A 190 1.91 -8.64 -19.16
C TRP A 190 2.16 -7.73 -20.35
N VAL A 191 3.41 -7.30 -20.57
CA VAL A 191 3.76 -6.42 -21.67
C VAL A 191 5.01 -6.93 -22.39
N PRO A 192 5.19 -6.61 -23.70
CA PRO A 192 6.39 -6.95 -24.42
C PRO A 192 7.63 -6.29 -23.81
N SER A 193 8.80 -6.90 -24.01
CA SER A 193 10.07 -6.42 -23.46
C SER A 193 10.43 -4.99 -23.85
N SER A 194 9.97 -4.53 -25.01
CA SER A 194 10.13 -3.13 -25.46
C SER A 194 9.44 -2.08 -24.57
N GLN A 195 8.61 -2.53 -23.61
CA GLN A 195 7.93 -1.63 -22.67
C GLN A 195 8.43 -1.78 -21.21
N TRP A 196 9.41 -2.67 -20.96
CA TRP A 196 9.92 -2.90 -19.61
C TRP A 196 10.61 -1.69 -19.00
N ASP A 197 11.19 -0.81 -19.82
CA ASP A 197 11.82 0.43 -19.37
C ASP A 197 10.82 1.47 -18.83
N LYS A 198 9.52 1.29 -19.10
CA LYS A 198 8.47 2.10 -18.47
C LYS A 198 8.16 1.68 -17.03
N ILE A 199 8.61 0.50 -16.59
CA ILE A 199 8.29 -0.08 -15.29
C ILE A 199 9.46 0.13 -14.36
N GLU A 200 9.32 1.10 -13.47
CA GLU A 200 10.36 1.55 -12.53
C GLU A 200 10.09 1.06 -11.11
N VAL A 201 11.14 0.78 -10.36
CA VAL A 201 11.00 0.41 -8.94
C VAL A 201 11.21 1.65 -8.08
N VAL A 202 10.13 2.03 -7.38
CA VAL A 202 10.17 3.06 -6.34
C VAL A 202 9.47 2.50 -5.11
N HIS A 203 10.21 2.35 -4.03
CA HIS A 203 9.70 1.73 -2.82
C HIS A 203 8.82 2.69 -2.02
N CYS A 204 7.83 2.14 -1.29
CA CYS A 204 7.23 2.88 -0.19
C CYS A 204 8.30 3.21 0.84
N GLY A 205 8.28 4.42 1.40
CA GLY A 205 9.32 4.89 2.31
C GLY A 205 8.78 5.31 3.67
N LEU A 206 9.70 5.41 4.64
CA LEU A 206 9.46 5.92 5.98
C LEU A 206 10.15 7.26 6.17
N GLU A 207 9.55 8.13 7.00
CA GLU A 207 10.14 9.40 7.40
C GLU A 207 11.30 9.21 8.39
N ALA A 208 12.22 10.17 8.41
CA ALA A 208 13.39 10.19 9.31
C ALA A 208 13.03 9.99 10.80
N GLY A 209 11.85 10.46 11.25
CA GLY A 209 11.38 10.28 12.61
C GLY A 209 11.14 8.82 13.04
N PHE A 210 10.92 7.90 12.08
CA PHE A 210 10.80 6.48 12.39
C PHE A 210 12.12 5.85 12.81
N TYR A 211 13.26 6.40 12.37
CA TYR A 211 14.59 5.83 12.61
C TYR A 211 15.23 6.25 13.93
N GLN A 212 14.57 7.07 14.75
CA GLN A 212 15.15 7.66 15.95
C GLN A 212 15.08 6.79 17.22
N ALA A 213 14.53 5.59 17.18
CA ALA A 213 14.23 4.80 18.40
C ALA A 213 14.82 3.38 18.41
N ALA A 214 15.93 3.13 17.68
CA ALA A 214 16.45 1.77 17.47
C ALA A 214 17.18 1.13 18.68
N ASP A 215 17.43 1.86 19.77
CA ASP A 215 18.43 1.46 20.77
C ASP A 215 17.90 0.71 22.01
N ALA A 216 16.61 0.51 22.17
CA ALA A 216 16.07 -0.14 23.37
C ALA A 216 15.19 -1.36 23.04
N LEU A 217 15.77 -2.55 23.18
CA LEU A 217 15.00 -3.76 23.50
C LEU A 217 14.83 -3.80 25.01
N ASP A 218 13.79 -3.13 25.53
CA ASP A 218 13.48 -3.24 26.95
C ASP A 218 13.16 -4.71 27.30
N ALA A 219 13.78 -5.20 28.37
CA ALA A 219 13.48 -6.51 28.89
C ALA A 219 12.04 -6.51 29.46
N GLN A 220 11.09 -6.99 28.65
CA GLN A 220 9.71 -7.17 29.09
C GLN A 220 9.63 -8.38 30.03
N PRO A 221 8.89 -8.30 31.15
CA PRO A 221 8.73 -9.41 32.08
C PRO A 221 8.07 -10.63 31.43
N VAL A 222 7.17 -10.40 30.43
CA VAL A 222 6.60 -11.45 29.58
C VAL A 222 6.94 -11.11 28.13
N PRO A 223 7.61 -12.02 27.40
CA PRO A 223 7.91 -11.80 25.98
C PRO A 223 6.65 -11.57 25.17
N ARG A 224 6.64 -10.54 24.32
CA ARG A 224 5.51 -10.16 23.47
C ARG A 224 5.87 -10.30 22.00
N LEU A 225 4.94 -10.84 21.22
CA LEU A 225 4.94 -10.78 19.77
C LEU A 225 3.76 -9.91 19.31
N VAL A 226 3.91 -9.22 18.20
CA VAL A 226 2.86 -8.36 17.66
C VAL A 226 2.60 -8.67 16.18
N CYS A 227 1.33 -8.75 15.81
CA CYS A 227 0.88 -8.80 14.42
C CYS A 227 0.05 -7.54 14.16
N VAL A 228 0.44 -6.74 13.17
CA VAL A 228 -0.23 -5.47 12.86
C VAL A 228 -0.86 -5.55 11.48
N GLY A 229 -2.15 -5.25 11.39
CA GLY A 229 -2.86 -5.20 10.12
C GLY A 229 -4.33 -5.54 10.22
N ARG A 230 -5.03 -5.39 9.10
CA ARG A 230 -6.44 -5.77 8.99
C ARG A 230 -6.61 -7.26 9.28
N LEU A 231 -7.63 -7.62 10.03
CA LEU A 231 -7.98 -9.01 10.31
C LEU A 231 -8.77 -9.56 9.10
N CYS A 232 -8.04 -10.17 8.16
CA CYS A 232 -8.58 -10.67 6.89
C CYS A 232 -7.81 -11.91 6.40
N GLU A 233 -8.39 -12.63 5.44
CA GLU A 233 -7.84 -13.90 4.91
C GLU A 233 -6.40 -13.75 4.44
N GLN A 234 -6.07 -12.65 3.78
CA GLN A 234 -4.73 -12.42 3.23
C GLN A 234 -3.62 -12.41 4.28
N LYS A 235 -3.94 -12.08 5.55
CA LYS A 235 -2.94 -11.86 6.60
C LYS A 235 -2.60 -13.11 7.41
N GLY A 236 -3.36 -14.20 7.27
CA GLY A 236 -3.05 -15.50 7.88
C GLY A 236 -3.14 -15.53 9.41
N GLN A 237 -3.93 -14.62 10.05
CA GLN A 237 -4.00 -14.57 11.51
C GLN A 237 -4.55 -15.86 12.14
N LEU A 238 -5.39 -16.62 11.45
CA LEU A 238 -5.85 -17.93 11.95
C LEU A 238 -4.68 -18.90 12.11
N LEU A 239 -3.73 -18.94 11.15
CA LEU A 239 -2.51 -19.76 11.29
C LEU A 239 -1.65 -19.30 12.47
N LEU A 240 -1.63 -17.99 12.74
CA LEU A 240 -0.91 -17.45 13.89
C LEU A 240 -1.53 -17.92 15.19
N VAL A 241 -2.86 -17.96 15.30
CA VAL A 241 -3.58 -18.52 16.47
C VAL A 241 -3.26 -20.00 16.66
N GLU A 242 -3.24 -20.79 15.58
CA GLU A 242 -2.82 -22.20 15.63
C GLU A 242 -1.38 -22.37 16.14
N ALA A 243 -0.44 -21.56 15.64
CA ALA A 243 0.95 -21.58 16.10
C ALA A 243 1.08 -21.18 17.58
N VAL A 244 0.31 -20.20 18.06
CA VAL A 244 0.24 -19.84 19.49
C VAL A 244 -0.27 -21.01 20.32
N ALA A 245 -1.30 -21.71 19.86
CA ALA A 245 -1.82 -22.89 20.56
C ALA A 245 -0.79 -24.04 20.64
N VAL A 246 0.00 -24.24 19.58
CA VAL A 246 1.12 -25.20 19.60
C VAL A 246 2.13 -24.83 20.68
N LEU A 247 2.58 -23.58 20.70
CA LEU A 247 3.59 -23.11 21.67
C LEU A 247 3.06 -23.08 23.11
N ALA A 248 1.77 -22.78 23.30
CA ALA A 248 1.12 -22.83 24.62
C ALA A 248 1.11 -24.22 25.18
N ARG A 249 0.79 -25.25 24.36
CA ARG A 249 0.86 -26.67 24.79
C ARG A 249 2.30 -27.11 25.14
N GLN A 250 3.31 -26.47 24.59
CA GLN A 250 4.72 -26.69 24.91
C GLN A 250 5.18 -25.93 26.17
N GLY A 251 4.28 -25.21 26.83
CA GLY A 251 4.57 -24.51 28.08
C GLY A 251 5.29 -23.15 27.91
N LEU A 252 5.45 -22.64 26.69
CA LEU A 252 6.06 -21.31 26.48
C LEU A 252 5.12 -20.22 26.99
N ARG A 253 5.67 -19.25 27.71
CA ARG A 253 4.94 -18.08 28.21
C ARG A 253 5.26 -16.87 27.36
N PHE A 254 4.25 -16.32 26.70
CA PHE A 254 4.34 -15.09 25.90
C PHE A 254 2.94 -14.52 25.65
N GLU A 255 2.88 -13.28 25.22
CA GLU A 255 1.67 -12.60 24.75
C GLU A 255 1.74 -12.38 23.24
N LEU A 256 0.63 -12.63 22.54
CA LEU A 256 0.42 -12.19 21.15
C LEU A 256 -0.54 -11.01 21.14
N VAL A 257 -0.14 -9.90 20.51
CA VAL A 257 -1.01 -8.76 20.25
C VAL A 257 -1.39 -8.76 18.78
N LEU A 258 -2.69 -8.79 18.48
CA LEU A 258 -3.24 -8.56 17.15
C LEU A 258 -3.70 -7.10 17.10
N ALA A 259 -2.88 -6.24 16.51
CA ALA A 259 -3.12 -4.80 16.41
C ALA A 259 -3.86 -4.48 15.11
N GLY A 260 -5.17 -4.47 15.18
CA GLY A 260 -6.08 -4.21 14.05
C GLY A 260 -7.46 -4.78 14.28
N ASP A 261 -8.30 -4.59 13.28
CA ASP A 261 -9.67 -5.10 13.22
C ASP A 261 -9.99 -5.55 11.79
N GLY A 262 -11.11 -6.22 11.59
CA GLY A 262 -11.56 -6.65 10.27
C GLY A 262 -12.61 -7.73 10.30
N GLU A 263 -12.97 -8.20 9.11
CA GLU A 263 -14.05 -9.17 8.88
C GLU A 263 -13.82 -10.52 9.54
N MET A 264 -12.56 -10.93 9.75
CA MET A 264 -12.22 -12.20 10.39
C MET A 264 -12.14 -12.15 11.91
N ARG A 265 -12.43 -11.01 12.56
CA ARG A 265 -12.33 -10.88 14.01
C ARG A 265 -13.10 -11.96 14.75
N GLY A 266 -14.35 -12.21 14.38
CA GLY A 266 -15.18 -13.23 15.03
C GLY A 266 -14.62 -14.65 14.91
N GLU A 267 -14.07 -15.00 13.74
CA GLU A 267 -13.44 -16.31 13.53
C GLU A 267 -12.16 -16.48 14.35
N ILE A 268 -11.37 -15.40 14.45
CA ILE A 268 -10.15 -15.37 15.26
C ILE A 268 -10.49 -15.52 16.74
N GLU A 269 -11.47 -14.79 17.26
CA GLU A 269 -11.94 -14.92 18.65
C GLU A 269 -12.47 -16.32 18.95
N ALA A 270 -13.23 -16.91 18.03
CA ALA A 270 -13.71 -18.29 18.15
C ALA A 270 -12.55 -19.30 18.15
N ALA A 271 -11.52 -19.11 17.32
CA ALA A 271 -10.34 -19.96 17.32
C ALA A 271 -9.54 -19.84 18.63
N VAL A 272 -9.35 -18.62 19.14
CA VAL A 272 -8.69 -18.37 20.43
C VAL A 272 -9.43 -19.07 21.58
N ALA A 273 -10.76 -18.99 21.62
CA ALA A 273 -11.59 -19.66 22.60
C ALA A 273 -11.52 -21.20 22.48
N ARG A 274 -11.60 -21.74 21.27
CA ARG A 274 -11.52 -23.18 20.99
C ARG A 274 -10.21 -23.78 21.45
N HIS A 275 -9.10 -23.04 21.34
CA HIS A 275 -7.78 -23.48 21.79
C HIS A 275 -7.51 -23.21 23.29
N GLY A 276 -8.38 -22.51 24.00
CA GLY A 276 -8.21 -22.14 25.40
C GLY A 276 -7.01 -21.25 25.67
N ILE A 277 -6.73 -20.29 24.76
CA ILE A 277 -5.55 -19.39 24.81
C ILE A 277 -5.93 -17.90 24.95
N ALA A 278 -7.12 -17.61 25.46
CA ALA A 278 -7.63 -16.24 25.55
C ALA A 278 -6.72 -15.33 26.40
N GLU A 279 -6.06 -15.84 27.43
CA GLU A 279 -5.13 -15.08 28.27
C GLU A 279 -3.81 -14.73 27.58
N ARG A 280 -3.56 -15.30 26.39
CA ARG A 280 -2.31 -15.09 25.61
C ARG A 280 -2.50 -14.21 24.40
N VAL A 281 -3.74 -13.99 23.96
CA VAL A 281 -4.04 -13.24 22.71
C VAL A 281 -4.89 -12.02 23.03
N ARG A 282 -4.36 -10.85 22.70
CA ARG A 282 -5.06 -9.57 22.84
C ARG A 282 -5.33 -8.96 21.45
N ILE A 283 -6.59 -8.63 21.18
CA ILE A 283 -7.01 -7.91 19.95
C ILE A 283 -7.29 -6.46 20.34
N THR A 284 -6.61 -5.51 19.68
CA THR A 284 -6.72 -4.09 20.04
C THR A 284 -7.91 -3.38 19.36
N GLY A 285 -8.42 -3.91 18.25
CA GLY A 285 -9.20 -3.12 17.31
C GLY A 285 -8.32 -2.13 16.52
N TRP A 286 -8.96 -1.21 15.79
CA TRP A 286 -8.24 -0.16 15.07
C TRP A 286 -7.55 0.79 16.05
N ILE A 287 -6.25 1.03 15.83
CA ILE A 287 -5.42 1.92 16.65
C ILE A 287 -4.67 2.91 15.75
N SER A 288 -4.25 4.04 16.34
CA SER A 288 -3.48 5.07 15.65
C SER A 288 -2.05 4.63 15.33
N SER A 289 -1.38 5.32 14.39
CA SER A 289 0.03 5.08 14.05
C SER A 289 0.95 5.20 15.27
N ALA A 290 0.66 6.12 16.21
CA ALA A 290 1.41 6.25 17.46
C ALA A 290 1.25 5.02 18.37
N GLN A 291 0.04 4.47 18.45
CA GLN A 291 -0.24 3.26 19.23
C GLN A 291 0.40 2.02 18.56
N VAL A 292 0.35 1.92 17.21
CA VAL A 292 1.08 0.87 16.48
C VAL A 292 2.58 0.91 16.81
N ARG A 293 3.18 2.11 16.81
CA ARG A 293 4.58 2.29 17.20
C ARG A 293 4.84 1.80 18.63
N THR A 294 3.96 2.10 19.58
CA THR A 294 4.06 1.65 20.97
C THR A 294 4.00 0.13 21.07
N GLU A 295 3.07 -0.53 20.37
CA GLU A 295 2.98 -2.00 20.37
C GLU A 295 4.22 -2.65 19.73
N LEU A 296 4.74 -2.08 18.64
CA LEU A 296 5.97 -2.55 18.00
C LEU A 296 7.17 -2.41 18.94
N LEU A 297 7.33 -1.28 19.63
CA LEU A 297 8.41 -1.06 20.59
C LEU A 297 8.33 -1.99 21.80
N ALA A 298 7.12 -2.36 22.24
CA ALA A 298 6.92 -3.30 23.34
C ALA A 298 7.09 -4.77 22.92
N ALA A 299 7.21 -5.07 21.63
CA ALA A 299 7.32 -6.45 21.14
C ALA A 299 8.78 -6.87 20.93
N ARG A 300 9.06 -8.17 21.07
CA ARG A 300 10.33 -8.80 20.68
C ARG A 300 10.49 -8.87 19.16
N ALA A 301 9.40 -9.11 18.45
CA ALA A 301 9.35 -9.18 16.99
C ALA A 301 7.95 -8.85 16.46
N LEU A 302 7.90 -8.39 15.21
CA LEU A 302 6.69 -8.42 14.38
C LEU A 302 6.51 -9.83 13.82
N VAL A 303 5.27 -10.35 13.85
CA VAL A 303 4.90 -11.62 13.19
C VAL A 303 3.81 -11.33 12.16
N LEU A 304 4.08 -11.62 10.88
CA LEU A 304 3.15 -11.37 9.79
C LEU A 304 3.10 -12.57 8.83
N PRO A 305 2.28 -13.62 9.10
CA PRO A 305 2.24 -14.86 8.33
C PRO A 305 1.33 -14.78 7.12
N SER A 306 1.41 -13.70 6.36
CA SER A 306 0.51 -13.39 5.25
C SER A 306 0.56 -14.42 4.13
N PHE A 307 -0.58 -14.64 3.46
CA PHE A 307 -0.71 -15.42 2.23
C PHE A 307 -0.46 -14.57 0.98
N ALA A 308 -0.80 -13.27 1.04
CA ALA A 308 -0.66 -12.36 -0.10
C ALA A 308 -0.28 -10.95 0.36
N GLU A 309 0.73 -10.37 -0.31
CA GLU A 309 1.26 -9.03 -0.06
C GLU A 309 1.82 -8.41 -1.36
N GLY A 310 2.09 -7.11 -1.31
CA GLY A 310 3.07 -6.50 -2.19
C GLY A 310 4.41 -6.39 -1.46
N LEU A 311 4.54 -5.35 -0.62
CA LEU A 311 5.58 -5.21 0.40
C LEU A 311 4.97 -4.47 1.60
N PRO A 312 4.71 -5.15 2.73
CA PRO A 312 3.98 -4.59 3.86
C PRO A 312 4.75 -3.46 4.54
N VAL A 313 4.11 -2.28 4.65
CA VAL A 313 4.71 -1.10 5.31
C VAL A 313 5.03 -1.37 6.78
N VAL A 314 4.23 -2.18 7.47
CA VAL A 314 4.44 -2.53 8.87
C VAL A 314 5.75 -3.30 9.09
N ILE A 315 6.23 -4.07 8.11
CA ILE A 315 7.56 -4.70 8.17
C ILE A 315 8.64 -3.62 8.18
N MET A 316 8.51 -2.61 7.32
CA MET A 316 9.43 -1.46 7.29
C MET A 316 9.41 -0.72 8.64
N GLU A 317 8.22 -0.48 9.20
CA GLU A 317 8.04 0.18 10.50
C GLU A 317 8.67 -0.60 11.64
N ALA A 318 8.47 -1.92 11.72
CA ALA A 318 9.10 -2.78 12.72
C ALA A 318 10.63 -2.76 12.59
N MET A 319 11.14 -2.91 11.38
CA MET A 319 12.59 -2.88 11.11
C MET A 319 13.21 -1.52 11.44
N ALA A 320 12.53 -0.42 11.14
CA ALA A 320 12.97 0.93 11.49
C ALA A 320 13.05 1.16 13.00
N LEU A 321 12.21 0.45 13.76
CA LEU A 321 12.23 0.44 15.22
C LEU A 321 13.19 -0.62 15.82
N GLY A 322 14.05 -1.21 14.99
CA GLY A 322 15.01 -2.22 15.43
C GLY A 322 14.36 -3.53 15.88
N ARG A 323 13.16 -3.85 15.38
CA ARG A 323 12.48 -5.12 15.69
C ARG A 323 12.69 -6.12 14.58
N PRO A 324 13.17 -7.34 14.89
CA PRO A 324 13.24 -8.42 13.91
C PRO A 324 11.83 -8.83 13.45
N VAL A 325 11.78 -9.48 12.31
CA VAL A 325 10.52 -9.83 11.63
C VAL A 325 10.42 -11.33 11.42
N ILE A 326 9.28 -11.92 11.78
CA ILE A 326 8.86 -13.26 11.36
C ILE A 326 7.79 -13.09 10.30
N SER A 327 8.04 -13.55 9.07
CA SER A 327 7.09 -13.41 7.97
C SER A 327 7.20 -14.54 6.96
N THR A 328 6.36 -14.50 5.93
CA THR A 328 6.32 -15.51 4.88
C THR A 328 7.24 -15.16 3.72
N TYR A 329 7.75 -16.18 3.02
CA TYR A 329 8.61 -16.04 1.85
C TYR A 329 7.78 -15.77 0.60
N ILE A 330 7.06 -14.62 0.57
CA ILE A 330 6.18 -14.24 -0.53
C ILE A 330 6.45 -12.82 -1.02
N ALA A 331 6.05 -12.57 -2.25
CA ALA A 331 6.04 -11.24 -2.88
C ALA A 331 7.38 -10.47 -2.69
N GLY A 332 7.33 -9.21 -2.28
CA GLY A 332 8.49 -8.38 -2.03
C GLY A 332 9.14 -8.58 -0.65
N ILE A 333 8.56 -9.39 0.25
CA ILE A 333 9.08 -9.55 1.62
C ILE A 333 10.54 -10.04 1.64
N PRO A 334 10.96 -11.04 0.82
CA PRO A 334 12.35 -11.49 0.77
C PRO A 334 13.36 -10.44 0.28
N GLU A 335 12.89 -9.40 -0.40
CA GLU A 335 13.76 -8.27 -0.79
C GLU A 335 14.20 -7.44 0.43
N LEU A 336 13.43 -7.46 1.51
CA LEU A 336 13.66 -6.68 2.70
C LEU A 336 14.14 -7.52 3.89
N VAL A 337 13.52 -8.69 4.14
CA VAL A 337 13.85 -9.58 5.25
C VAL A 337 14.60 -10.80 4.73
N ARG A 338 15.73 -11.13 5.37
CA ARG A 338 16.52 -12.34 5.11
C ARG A 338 16.60 -13.17 6.39
N THR A 339 16.37 -14.47 6.27
CA THR A 339 16.47 -15.39 7.40
C THR A 339 17.86 -15.36 8.01
N GLY A 340 17.92 -15.21 9.34
CA GLY A 340 19.16 -15.17 10.10
C GLY A 340 19.86 -13.81 10.13
N SER A 341 19.41 -12.83 9.34
CA SER A 341 19.96 -11.48 9.29
C SER A 341 19.01 -10.45 9.89
N GLU A 342 17.82 -10.29 9.33
CA GLU A 342 16.80 -9.33 9.80
C GLU A 342 15.63 -10.03 10.52
N GLY A 343 15.57 -11.35 10.49
CA GLY A 343 14.49 -12.12 11.10
C GLY A 343 14.39 -13.53 10.55
N TRP A 344 13.16 -14.02 10.38
CA TRP A 344 12.84 -15.37 9.92
C TRP A 344 11.82 -15.31 8.79
N LEU A 345 12.09 -15.98 7.68
CA LEU A 345 11.14 -16.22 6.61
C LEU A 345 10.74 -17.68 6.57
N ILE A 346 9.44 -17.93 6.50
CA ILE A 346 8.83 -19.25 6.48
C ILE A 346 7.96 -19.44 5.24
N PRO A 347 7.66 -20.68 4.83
CA PRO A 347 6.65 -20.93 3.82
C PRO A 347 5.28 -20.42 4.26
N ALA A 348 4.52 -19.81 3.33
CA ALA A 348 3.15 -19.40 3.60
C ALA A 348 2.26 -20.63 3.82
N GLY A 349 1.40 -20.59 4.84
CA GLY A 349 0.50 -21.71 5.17
C GLY A 349 1.10 -22.76 6.12
N ASP A 350 2.38 -22.70 6.45
CA ASP A 350 3.05 -23.69 7.31
C ASP A 350 3.01 -23.27 8.78
N VAL A 351 2.07 -23.84 9.52
CA VAL A 351 1.90 -23.60 10.98
C VAL A 351 3.10 -24.11 11.78
N ALA A 352 3.70 -25.24 11.38
CA ALA A 352 4.83 -25.81 12.11
C ALA A 352 6.07 -24.91 11.97
N ALA A 353 6.40 -24.48 10.74
CA ALA A 353 7.49 -23.55 10.50
C ALA A 353 7.26 -22.20 11.20
N LEU A 354 5.99 -21.72 11.25
CA LEU A 354 5.63 -20.50 11.99
C LEU A 354 5.89 -20.66 13.48
N ALA A 355 5.42 -21.77 14.08
CA ALA A 355 5.63 -22.06 15.50
C ALA A 355 7.13 -22.19 15.82
N ASP A 356 7.92 -22.81 14.95
CA ASP A 356 9.36 -22.96 15.14
C ASP A 356 10.08 -21.61 15.09
N ALA A 357 9.76 -20.76 14.13
CA ALA A 357 10.33 -19.41 14.04
C ALA A 357 9.94 -18.53 15.24
N MET A 358 8.68 -18.63 15.69
CA MET A 358 8.21 -17.94 16.91
C MET A 358 8.96 -18.44 18.15
N ARG A 359 9.15 -19.75 18.28
CA ARG A 359 9.91 -20.37 19.39
C ARG A 359 11.35 -19.90 19.40
N ASP A 360 12.03 -19.92 18.25
CA ASP A 360 13.42 -19.46 18.12
C ASP A 360 13.56 -17.98 18.51
N CYS A 361 12.61 -17.14 18.08
CA CYS A 361 12.54 -15.74 18.50
C CYS A 361 12.31 -15.57 20.01
N LEU A 362 11.37 -16.33 20.59
CA LEU A 362 11.02 -16.23 22.02
C LEU A 362 12.16 -16.71 22.92
N GLN A 363 12.97 -17.68 22.48
CA GLN A 363 14.10 -18.23 23.20
C GLN A 363 15.44 -17.54 22.85
N ALA A 364 15.47 -16.69 21.84
CA ALA A 364 16.68 -15.96 21.43
C ALA A 364 17.20 -15.09 22.57
N SER A 365 18.53 -15.00 22.69
CA SER A 365 19.16 -14.09 23.66
C SER A 365 18.92 -12.63 23.29
N PRO A 366 18.94 -11.70 24.26
CA PRO A 366 18.82 -10.27 23.99
C PRO A 366 19.83 -9.77 22.95
N GLU A 367 21.08 -10.28 23.03
CA GLU A 367 22.16 -9.89 22.09
C GLU A 367 21.84 -10.31 20.66
N ARG A 368 21.29 -11.53 20.47
CA ARG A 368 20.87 -12.02 19.15
C ARG A 368 19.73 -11.17 18.58
N LEU A 369 18.71 -10.87 19.40
CA LEU A 369 17.60 -10.01 18.97
C LEU A 369 18.07 -8.60 18.63
N LEU A 370 18.98 -8.04 19.41
CA LEU A 370 19.56 -6.73 19.15
C LEU A 370 20.38 -6.73 17.86
N ALA A 371 21.15 -7.80 17.58
CA ALA A 371 21.91 -7.93 16.34
C ALA A 371 20.97 -7.99 15.11
N LEU A 372 19.91 -8.81 15.17
CA LEU A 372 18.87 -8.88 14.12
C LEU A 372 18.18 -7.52 13.93
N GLY A 373 17.82 -6.85 15.03
CA GLY A 373 17.18 -5.54 15.01
C GLY A 373 18.05 -4.45 14.38
N ARG A 374 19.36 -4.43 14.70
CA ARG A 374 20.32 -3.49 14.08
C ARG A 374 20.48 -3.73 12.58
N ALA A 375 20.58 -4.99 12.17
CA ALA A 375 20.63 -5.35 10.75
C ALA A 375 19.33 -4.93 10.02
N ALA A 376 18.17 -5.17 10.65
CA ALA A 376 16.85 -4.76 10.14
C ALA A 376 16.79 -3.24 9.97
N HIS A 377 17.20 -2.48 10.99
CA HIS A 377 17.22 -1.01 10.95
C HIS A 377 18.12 -0.46 9.83
N ALA A 378 19.35 -0.97 9.74
CA ALA A 378 20.28 -0.54 8.70
C ALA A 378 19.72 -0.78 7.30
N ARG A 379 19.16 -1.99 7.07
CA ARG A 379 18.62 -2.38 5.76
C ARG A 379 17.40 -1.57 5.34
N VAL A 380 16.44 -1.34 6.23
CA VAL A 380 15.25 -0.55 5.87
C VAL A 380 15.61 0.92 5.63
N ARG A 381 16.54 1.48 6.38
CA ARG A 381 17.05 2.84 6.18
C ARG A 381 17.73 3.02 4.83
N GLU A 382 18.51 2.04 4.40
CA GLU A 382 19.16 2.05 3.08
C GLU A 382 18.15 2.01 1.93
N ARG A 383 17.08 1.21 2.06
CA ARG A 383 16.19 0.87 0.94
C ARG A 383 14.86 1.64 0.93
N HIS A 384 14.42 2.14 2.08
CA HIS A 384 13.07 2.68 2.28
C HIS A 384 13.06 4.08 2.92
N ALA A 385 14.09 4.89 2.68
CA ALA A 385 14.09 6.30 3.06
C ALA A 385 13.20 7.09 2.09
N VAL A 386 12.09 7.65 2.60
CA VAL A 386 11.06 8.31 1.76
C VAL A 386 11.62 9.46 0.92
N ASP A 387 12.60 10.19 1.42
CA ASP A 387 13.19 11.31 0.68
C ASP A 387 14.01 10.85 -0.55
N VAL A 388 14.66 9.68 -0.45
CA VAL A 388 15.37 9.05 -1.58
C VAL A 388 14.38 8.57 -2.63
N GLU A 389 13.30 7.90 -2.19
CA GLU A 389 12.28 7.38 -3.10
C GLU A 389 11.48 8.51 -3.76
N ALA A 390 11.13 9.57 -3.03
CA ALA A 390 10.49 10.76 -3.59
C ALA A 390 11.38 11.47 -4.62
N ALA A 391 12.70 11.48 -4.44
CA ALA A 391 13.63 12.03 -5.43
C ALA A 391 13.63 11.20 -6.74
N LYS A 392 13.48 9.87 -6.67
CA LYS A 392 13.29 9.01 -7.86
C LYS A 392 11.99 9.36 -8.58
N LEU A 393 10.87 9.44 -7.86
CA LEU A 393 9.58 9.85 -8.42
C LEU A 393 9.64 11.22 -9.07
N LYS A 394 10.25 12.21 -8.41
CA LYS A 394 10.40 13.55 -8.99
C LYS A 394 11.11 13.52 -10.35
N ARG A 395 12.15 12.68 -10.51
CA ARG A 395 12.84 12.53 -11.81
C ARG A 395 11.91 11.96 -12.87
N LEU A 396 11.15 10.91 -12.54
CA LEU A 396 10.17 10.29 -13.45
C LEU A 396 9.09 11.29 -13.86
N PHE A 397 8.55 12.03 -12.90
CA PHE A 397 7.56 13.08 -13.18
C PHE A 397 8.13 14.19 -14.07
N THR A 398 9.38 14.60 -13.83
CA THR A 398 10.03 15.64 -14.65
C THR A 398 10.17 15.17 -16.08
N ALA A 399 10.59 13.92 -16.30
CA ALA A 399 10.67 13.34 -17.64
C ALA A 399 9.30 13.23 -18.31
N ALA A 400 8.25 12.85 -17.57
CA ALA A 400 6.89 12.69 -18.12
C ALA A 400 6.19 14.00 -18.52
N VAL A 401 6.64 15.15 -18.02
CA VAL A 401 6.09 16.48 -18.37
C VAL A 401 7.00 17.30 -19.26
N ALA A 402 8.23 16.84 -19.52
CA ALA A 402 9.13 17.46 -20.48
C ALA A 402 8.46 17.44 -21.87
N PRO A 403 8.56 18.53 -22.67
CA PRO A 403 8.15 18.46 -24.07
C PRO A 403 8.94 17.35 -24.74
N GLU A 404 8.27 16.51 -25.55
CA GLU A 404 8.99 15.61 -26.46
C GLU A 404 9.99 16.45 -27.23
N ALA A 405 11.27 16.08 -27.17
CA ALA A 405 12.29 16.70 -28.01
C ALA A 405 11.87 16.50 -29.47
N ALA A 406 11.55 17.61 -30.16
CA ALA A 406 11.08 17.63 -31.53
C ALA A 406 12.13 17.08 -32.50
#